data_06524fe6f67debd505508cb3ef49f2a2
#
_entry.id   06524fe6f67debd505508cb3ef49f2a2
#
_cell.length_a   1.000
_cell.length_b   1.000
_cell.length_c   1.000
_cell.angle_alpha   90.00
_cell.angle_beta   90.00
_cell.angle_gamma   90.00
#
_symmetry.space_group_name_H-M   'P 1'
#
loop_
_entity.id
_entity.type
_entity.pdbx_description
1 polymer ?
#
loop_
_entity_poly.entity_id
_entity_poly.type
_entity_poly.pdbx_seq_one_letter_code
_entity_poly.pdbx_strand_id
1 'polypeptide(L)'
;MQPIKKINSFESIIHRIEKTHPNSIETHHTIQTSTYPLIKIVLGKGNPRRVLISAGIHGDEPGGIESLLSFLNNNHYSPYIDLWEFTFLPCINPHGYEFGTRENHEGKDLNRFFKEDEPPVEVSFVQSILNTPFDLTIELHEDYESAGYYLYQKGVDAKDDALGFEILDAIKNIMPINLNDEIDGSSAVQGVIGKGIDISTMDWWPMALYGLLKGVSRCLTLETASHFDMAIRVNAHLTAIKTALNYFSNKY
;
A
#
# COMPACT_ATOMS: atom_id res chain seq x y z
N MET A 1 -4.87 30.17 17.08
CA MET A 1 -5.05 29.18 16.00
C MET A 1 -6.36 28.47 16.25
N GLN A 2 -7.23 28.37 15.26
CA GLN A 2 -8.39 27.47 15.39
C GLN A 2 -7.86 26.02 15.36
N PRO A 3 -8.43 25.11 16.16
CA PRO A 3 -8.02 23.69 16.11
C PRO A 3 -8.31 23.15 14.70
N ILE A 4 -7.32 22.47 14.11
CA ILE A 4 -7.48 21.78 12.82
C ILE A 4 -8.58 20.74 13.02
N LYS A 5 -9.62 20.77 12.17
CA LYS A 5 -10.77 19.88 12.29
C LYS A 5 -10.41 18.50 11.75
N LYS A 6 -10.65 17.46 12.55
CA LYS A 6 -10.60 16.07 12.07
C LYS A 6 -11.68 15.83 11.00
N ILE A 7 -11.30 15.21 9.90
CA ILE A 7 -12.20 14.86 8.79
C ILE A 7 -12.50 13.37 8.73
N ASN A 8 -11.62 12.54 9.27
CA ASN A 8 -11.75 11.09 9.37
C ASN A 8 -11.55 10.62 10.82
N SER A 9 -11.82 9.35 11.10
CA SER A 9 -11.61 8.74 12.42
C SER A 9 -10.75 7.49 12.33
N PHE A 10 -9.54 7.55 12.86
CA PHE A 10 -8.67 6.38 12.97
C PHE A 10 -9.24 5.32 13.93
N GLU A 11 -9.92 5.74 14.98
CA GLU A 11 -10.62 4.83 15.89
C GLU A 11 -11.68 3.99 15.17
N SER A 12 -12.35 4.55 14.14
CA SER A 12 -13.29 3.82 13.29
C SER A 12 -12.59 2.69 12.52
N ILE A 13 -11.35 2.89 12.07
CA ILE A 13 -10.56 1.82 11.41
C ILE A 13 -10.36 0.66 12.39
N ILE A 14 -9.87 0.95 13.60
CA ILE A 14 -9.64 -0.06 14.65
C ILE A 14 -10.93 -0.82 14.94
N HIS A 15 -12.02 -0.10 15.22
CA HIS A 15 -13.31 -0.72 15.52
C HIS A 15 -13.83 -1.64 14.40
N ARG A 16 -13.67 -1.22 13.15
CA ARG A 16 -14.09 -2.03 11.98
C ARG A 16 -13.27 -3.31 11.85
N ILE A 17 -11.98 -3.28 12.21
CA ILE A 17 -11.11 -4.46 12.19
C ILE A 17 -11.44 -5.37 13.37
N GLU A 18 -11.56 -4.84 14.57
CA GLU A 18 -11.87 -5.61 15.79
C GLU A 18 -13.20 -6.36 15.67
N LYS A 19 -14.18 -5.77 15.00
CA LYS A 19 -15.49 -6.41 14.79
C LYS A 19 -15.39 -7.72 13.98
N THR A 20 -14.45 -7.84 13.08
CA THR A 20 -14.30 -9.00 12.18
C THR A 20 -13.09 -9.87 12.54
N HIS A 21 -12.06 -9.27 13.14
CA HIS A 21 -10.77 -9.90 13.45
C HIS A 21 -10.29 -9.54 14.87
N PRO A 22 -11.07 -9.85 15.95
CA PRO A 22 -10.82 -9.31 17.29
C PRO A 22 -9.49 -9.74 17.92
N ASN A 23 -8.88 -10.84 17.44
CA ASN A 23 -7.64 -11.38 17.99
C ASN A 23 -6.44 -11.25 17.05
N SER A 24 -6.57 -10.49 15.96
CA SER A 24 -5.56 -10.44 14.90
C SER A 24 -4.74 -9.15 14.89
N ILE A 25 -5.12 -8.16 15.71
CA ILE A 25 -4.44 -6.87 15.77
C ILE A 25 -3.23 -6.97 16.67
N GLU A 26 -2.04 -6.77 16.09
CA GLU A 26 -0.82 -6.47 16.83
C GLU A 26 -0.64 -4.96 16.88
N THR A 27 -0.67 -4.39 18.09
CA THR A 27 -0.50 -2.96 18.31
C THR A 27 0.94 -2.66 18.67
N HIS A 28 1.56 -1.75 17.92
CA HIS A 28 2.85 -1.19 18.23
C HIS A 28 2.66 0.24 18.74
N HIS A 29 3.02 0.47 20.01
CA HIS A 29 2.96 1.81 20.59
C HIS A 29 4.17 2.61 20.13
N THR A 30 3.88 3.78 19.58
CA THR A 30 4.92 4.76 19.29
C THR A 30 5.38 5.38 20.60
N ILE A 31 6.66 5.27 20.89
CA ILE A 31 7.25 5.84 22.08
C ILE A 31 7.22 7.37 21.97
N GLN A 32 6.48 8.02 22.87
CA GLN A 32 6.57 9.41 23.36
C GLN A 32 5.86 10.56 22.62
N THR A 33 5.45 10.51 21.35
CA THR A 33 4.87 11.73 20.72
C THR A 33 3.59 11.52 19.91
N SER A 34 3.23 10.31 19.56
CA SER A 34 2.00 10.01 18.81
C SER A 34 0.89 9.47 19.73
N THR A 35 -0.30 10.04 19.61
CA THR A 35 -1.51 9.54 20.29
C THR A 35 -2.11 8.33 19.60
N TYR A 36 -1.54 7.89 18.48
CA TYR A 36 -2.08 6.82 17.64
C TYR A 36 -1.22 5.56 17.73
N PRO A 37 -1.84 4.38 17.96
CA PRO A 37 -1.12 3.13 17.78
C PRO A 37 -0.86 2.85 16.30
N LEU A 38 0.33 2.31 15.99
CA LEU A 38 0.58 1.69 14.70
C LEU A 38 0.14 0.23 14.78
N ILE A 39 -0.65 -0.20 13.83
CA ILE A 39 -1.28 -1.53 13.86
C ILE A 39 -0.81 -2.39 12.70
N LYS A 40 -0.59 -3.66 13.01
CA LYS A 40 -0.28 -4.72 12.07
C LYS A 40 -1.25 -5.88 12.29
N ILE A 41 -1.69 -6.53 11.21
CA ILE A 41 -2.55 -7.72 11.27
C ILE A 41 -1.83 -8.83 10.49
N VAL A 42 -1.77 -10.02 11.08
CA VAL A 42 -1.18 -11.19 10.42
C VAL A 42 -2.22 -12.30 10.33
N LEU A 43 -2.49 -12.80 9.13
CA LEU A 43 -3.37 -13.93 8.86
C LEU A 43 -2.62 -15.01 8.08
N GLY A 44 -2.95 -16.28 8.29
CA GLY A 44 -2.28 -17.41 7.60
C GLY A 44 -0.82 -17.59 8.01
N LYS A 45 -0.48 -17.31 9.26
CA LYS A 45 0.88 -17.36 9.78
C LYS A 45 1.53 -18.73 9.54
N GLY A 46 2.74 -18.71 8.96
CA GLY A 46 3.52 -19.90 8.66
C GLY A 46 3.26 -20.50 7.27
N ASN A 47 2.43 -19.88 6.45
CA ASN A 47 2.22 -20.30 5.08
C ASN A 47 3.46 -20.02 4.20
N PRO A 48 3.62 -20.77 3.08
CA PRO A 48 4.88 -20.81 2.32
C PRO A 48 5.21 -19.48 1.61
N ARG A 49 4.22 -18.62 1.36
CA ARG A 49 4.40 -17.32 0.71
C ARG A 49 3.96 -16.20 1.61
N ARG A 50 4.63 -15.08 1.50
CA ARG A 50 4.38 -13.91 2.34
C ARG A 50 4.02 -12.69 1.50
N VAL A 51 2.88 -12.06 1.81
CA VAL A 51 2.47 -10.82 1.18
C VAL A 51 2.24 -9.74 2.23
N LEU A 52 2.77 -8.54 1.96
CA LEU A 52 2.48 -7.33 2.70
C LEU A 52 1.54 -6.45 1.87
N ILE A 53 0.38 -6.09 2.43
CA ILE A 53 -0.54 -5.13 1.83
C ILE A 53 -0.67 -3.94 2.77
N SER A 54 -0.34 -2.75 2.28
CA SER A 54 -0.30 -1.53 3.06
C SER A 54 -1.14 -0.42 2.43
N ALA A 55 -1.62 0.50 3.28
CA ALA A 55 -2.36 1.68 2.86
C ALA A 55 -2.10 2.86 3.81
N GLY A 56 -2.45 4.06 3.37
CA GLY A 56 -2.46 5.25 4.19
C GLY A 56 -1.08 5.67 4.70
N ILE A 57 -0.03 5.53 3.89
CA ILE A 57 1.25 6.18 4.14
C ILE A 57 1.12 7.69 3.90
N HIS A 58 0.29 8.09 2.93
CA HIS A 58 -0.23 9.44 2.79
C HIS A 58 -1.64 9.47 3.38
N GLY A 59 -1.89 10.40 4.30
CA GLY A 59 -3.16 10.39 5.04
C GLY A 59 -4.34 10.95 4.25
N ASP A 60 -4.09 11.71 3.19
CA ASP A 60 -5.09 12.25 2.27
C ASP A 60 -5.53 11.26 1.16
N GLU A 61 -5.06 10.00 1.24
CA GLU A 61 -5.37 8.91 0.31
C GLU A 61 -6.29 7.84 0.95
N PRO A 62 -7.55 8.16 1.29
CA PRO A 62 -8.43 7.25 2.03
C PRO A 62 -8.89 6.02 1.24
N GLY A 63 -8.85 6.04 -0.09
CA GLY A 63 -9.30 4.95 -0.93
C GLY A 63 -8.50 3.67 -0.76
N GLY A 64 -7.18 3.79 -0.54
CA GLY A 64 -6.32 2.65 -0.21
C GLY A 64 -6.73 2.00 1.12
N ILE A 65 -7.00 2.82 2.15
CA ILE A 65 -7.45 2.37 3.48
C ILE A 65 -8.79 1.65 3.36
N GLU A 66 -9.78 2.25 2.71
CA GLU A 66 -11.10 1.65 2.51
C GLU A 66 -11.03 0.33 1.72
N SER A 67 -10.13 0.26 0.74
CA SER A 67 -9.90 -0.96 -0.03
C SER A 67 -9.34 -2.09 0.82
N LEU A 68 -8.34 -1.81 1.65
CA LEU A 68 -7.75 -2.79 2.54
C LEU A 68 -8.74 -3.25 3.61
N LEU A 69 -9.50 -2.33 4.21
CA LEU A 69 -10.58 -2.68 5.15
C LEU A 69 -11.66 -3.53 4.48
N SER A 70 -12.05 -3.22 3.25
CA SER A 70 -12.99 -4.04 2.49
C SER A 70 -12.44 -5.44 2.21
N PHE A 71 -11.15 -5.55 1.86
CA PHE A 71 -10.49 -6.83 1.63
C PHE A 71 -10.48 -7.71 2.88
N LEU A 72 -10.21 -7.12 4.05
CA LEU A 72 -10.24 -7.80 5.34
C LEU A 72 -11.67 -8.16 5.76
N ASN A 73 -12.55 -7.17 5.89
CA ASN A 73 -13.85 -7.32 6.54
C ASN A 73 -14.83 -8.17 5.75
N ASN A 74 -14.66 -8.26 4.43
CA ASN A 74 -15.46 -9.12 3.55
C ASN A 74 -14.76 -10.46 3.26
N ASN A 75 -13.71 -10.80 3.98
CA ASN A 75 -12.95 -12.06 3.86
C ASN A 75 -12.44 -12.34 2.43
N HIS A 76 -12.09 -11.30 1.67
CA HIS A 76 -11.57 -11.47 0.30
C HIS A 76 -10.21 -12.20 0.27
N TYR A 77 -9.49 -12.28 1.38
CA TYR A 77 -8.27 -13.06 1.53
C TYR A 77 -8.51 -14.58 1.60
N SER A 78 -9.73 -15.00 1.97
CA SER A 78 -10.06 -16.42 2.25
C SER A 78 -9.68 -17.40 1.12
N PRO A 79 -9.87 -17.10 -0.18
CA PRO A 79 -9.45 -18.01 -1.25
C PRO A 79 -7.93 -18.23 -1.34
N TYR A 80 -7.13 -17.41 -0.67
CA TYR A 80 -5.68 -17.39 -0.76
C TYR A 80 -5.00 -17.82 0.55
N ILE A 81 -5.77 -18.01 1.62
CA ILE A 81 -5.26 -18.17 2.98
C ILE A 81 -4.39 -19.41 3.17
N ASP A 82 -4.59 -20.46 2.39
CA ASP A 82 -3.80 -21.69 2.49
C ASP A 82 -2.40 -21.56 1.84
N LEU A 83 -2.21 -20.55 1.00
CA LEU A 83 -0.94 -20.31 0.30
C LEU A 83 -0.17 -19.12 0.90
N TRP A 84 -0.89 -18.08 1.36
CA TRP A 84 -0.29 -16.81 1.75
C TRP A 84 -0.36 -16.53 3.25
N GLU A 85 0.77 -16.18 3.83
CA GLU A 85 0.84 -15.41 5.07
C GLU A 85 0.67 -13.94 4.72
N PHE A 86 -0.47 -13.39 5.12
CA PHE A 86 -0.79 -11.97 4.92
C PHE A 86 -0.30 -11.14 6.08
N THR A 87 0.40 -10.06 5.79
CA THR A 87 0.65 -8.96 6.71
C THR A 87 -0.09 -7.72 6.18
N PHE A 88 -0.93 -7.11 6.99
CA PHE A 88 -1.67 -5.91 6.63
C PHE A 88 -1.25 -4.73 7.50
N LEU A 89 -1.03 -3.58 6.86
CA LEU A 89 -0.82 -2.27 7.48
C LEU A 89 -1.93 -1.33 7.00
N PRO A 90 -3.07 -1.29 7.70
CA PRO A 90 -4.27 -0.63 7.19
C PRO A 90 -4.17 0.90 7.16
N CYS A 91 -3.31 1.51 7.99
CA CYS A 91 -3.08 2.94 8.01
C CYS A 91 -1.70 3.21 8.63
N ILE A 92 -0.72 3.55 7.79
CA ILE A 92 0.65 3.85 8.25
C ILE A 92 0.75 5.23 8.88
N ASN A 93 -0.02 6.20 8.38
CA ASN A 93 -0.08 7.60 8.84
C ASN A 93 -1.44 7.93 9.46
N PRO A 94 -1.72 7.50 10.69
CA PRO A 94 -3.03 7.75 11.31
C PRO A 94 -3.30 9.23 11.58
N HIS A 95 -2.28 10.05 11.85
CA HIS A 95 -2.44 11.49 12.00
C HIS A 95 -2.86 12.13 10.67
N GLY A 96 -2.11 11.87 9.60
CA GLY A 96 -2.45 12.41 8.28
C GLY A 96 -3.85 11.99 7.84
N TYR A 97 -4.25 10.74 8.10
CA TYR A 97 -5.60 10.26 7.80
C TYR A 97 -6.68 11.03 8.55
N GLU A 98 -6.52 11.26 9.86
CA GLU A 98 -7.53 12.00 10.64
C GLU A 98 -7.70 13.44 10.17
N PHE A 99 -6.62 14.08 9.74
CA PHE A 99 -6.65 15.49 9.33
C PHE A 99 -6.70 15.67 7.80
N GLY A 100 -6.63 14.59 7.01
CA GLY A 100 -6.64 14.64 5.55
C GLY A 100 -5.41 15.34 4.98
N THR A 101 -4.25 15.08 5.56
CA THR A 101 -2.97 15.61 5.11
C THR A 101 -2.10 14.49 4.56
N ARG A 102 -1.30 14.80 3.55
CA ARG A 102 -0.32 13.86 3.00
C ARG A 102 0.74 13.50 4.04
N GLU A 103 1.22 14.49 4.74
CA GLU A 103 2.29 14.41 5.71
C GLU A 103 1.79 13.89 7.07
N ASN A 104 2.73 13.44 7.90
CA ASN A 104 2.48 13.08 9.29
C ASN A 104 2.40 14.32 10.20
N HIS A 105 2.30 14.13 11.52
CA HIS A 105 2.22 15.20 12.52
C HIS A 105 3.46 16.11 12.59
N GLU A 106 4.59 15.68 12.04
CA GLU A 106 5.83 16.45 11.93
C GLU A 106 5.94 17.22 10.60
N GLY A 107 4.93 17.13 9.71
CA GLY A 107 4.95 17.71 8.37
C GLY A 107 5.88 16.97 7.41
N LYS A 108 6.08 15.68 7.61
CA LYS A 108 6.95 14.83 6.79
C LYS A 108 6.13 13.93 5.87
N ASP A 109 6.46 13.92 4.57
CA ASP A 109 6.03 12.90 3.62
C ASP A 109 6.76 11.59 3.92
N LEU A 110 6.11 10.68 4.64
CA LEU A 110 6.71 9.44 5.12
C LEU A 110 7.35 8.61 4.01
N ASN A 111 6.80 8.66 2.80
CA ASN A 111 7.28 7.90 1.65
C ASN A 111 8.57 8.50 1.02
N ARG A 112 9.25 9.38 1.73
CA ARG A 112 10.56 9.97 1.38
C ARG A 112 11.66 9.62 2.40
N PHE A 113 11.31 8.97 3.53
CA PHE A 113 12.21 8.81 4.67
C PHE A 113 12.78 7.39 4.85
N PHE A 114 12.58 6.47 3.92
CA PHE A 114 13.07 5.09 4.07
C PHE A 114 14.59 4.93 3.90
N LYS A 115 15.29 5.97 3.45
CA LYS A 115 16.78 6.00 3.36
C LYS A 115 17.45 6.56 4.63
N GLU A 116 16.72 7.25 5.47
CA GLU A 116 17.25 7.93 6.65
C GLU A 116 17.69 6.94 7.74
N ASP A 117 18.78 7.28 8.44
CA ASP A 117 19.27 6.51 9.59
C ASP A 117 18.35 6.66 10.81
N GLU A 118 17.76 7.84 10.98
CA GLU A 118 16.79 8.16 12.05
C GLU A 118 15.45 8.61 11.43
N PRO A 119 14.69 7.69 10.83
CA PRO A 119 13.44 8.04 10.18
C PRO A 119 12.32 8.31 11.20
N PRO A 120 11.19 8.91 10.76
CA PRO A 120 9.97 8.98 11.56
C PRO A 120 9.56 7.61 12.10
N VAL A 121 8.87 7.62 13.23
CA VAL A 121 8.50 6.38 13.94
C VAL A 121 7.60 5.47 13.09
N GLU A 122 6.73 6.03 12.26
CA GLU A 122 5.89 5.29 11.33
C GLU A 122 6.75 4.54 10.30
N VAL A 123 7.80 5.19 9.79
CA VAL A 123 8.75 4.57 8.85
C VAL A 123 9.57 3.49 9.55
N SER A 124 10.09 3.77 10.76
CA SER A 124 10.83 2.77 11.58
C SER A 124 9.98 1.52 11.82
N PHE A 125 8.69 1.70 12.10
CA PHE A 125 7.73 0.60 12.26
C PHE A 125 7.65 -0.26 11.00
N VAL A 126 7.45 0.36 9.82
CA VAL A 126 7.39 -0.35 8.54
C VAL A 126 8.72 -1.03 8.21
N GLN A 127 9.86 -0.36 8.45
CA GLN A 127 11.18 -0.94 8.26
C GLN A 127 11.39 -2.19 9.11
N SER A 128 10.91 -2.20 10.37
CA SER A 128 11.01 -3.36 11.25
C SER A 128 10.27 -4.59 10.69
N ILE A 129 9.18 -4.38 9.98
CA ILE A 129 8.38 -5.42 9.32
C ILE A 129 9.10 -5.92 8.05
N LEU A 130 9.62 -5.00 7.25
CA LEU A 130 10.33 -5.31 5.99
C LEU A 130 11.74 -5.92 6.21
N ASN A 131 12.25 -5.96 7.44
CA ASN A 131 13.47 -6.73 7.75
C ASN A 131 13.29 -8.25 7.58
N THR A 132 12.05 -8.71 7.43
CA THR A 132 11.74 -10.08 7.02
C THR A 132 11.30 -10.07 5.56
N PRO A 133 11.89 -10.88 4.65
CA PRO A 133 11.56 -10.85 3.23
C PRO A 133 10.10 -11.21 2.96
N PHE A 134 9.51 -10.57 1.96
CA PHE A 134 8.19 -10.88 1.39
C PHE A 134 8.34 -11.33 -0.07
N ASP A 135 7.47 -12.22 -0.53
CA ASP A 135 7.38 -12.56 -1.95
C ASP A 135 6.73 -11.42 -2.75
N LEU A 136 5.80 -10.70 -2.11
CA LEU A 136 5.04 -9.62 -2.73
C LEU A 136 4.76 -8.51 -1.71
N THR A 137 4.95 -7.24 -2.12
CA THR A 137 4.36 -6.09 -1.43
C THR A 137 3.38 -5.38 -2.35
N ILE A 138 2.26 -4.94 -1.79
CA ILE A 138 1.22 -4.16 -2.48
C ILE A 138 0.95 -2.92 -1.64
N GLU A 139 1.29 -1.75 -2.18
CA GLU A 139 1.07 -0.45 -1.58
C GLU A 139 -0.11 0.21 -2.27
N LEU A 140 -1.13 0.61 -1.50
CA LEU A 140 -2.36 1.21 -2.02
C LEU A 140 -2.31 2.71 -1.87
N HIS A 141 -2.30 3.42 -2.98
CA HIS A 141 -2.17 4.87 -3.10
C HIS A 141 -3.28 5.48 -3.95
N GLU A 142 -3.33 6.80 -3.96
CA GLU A 142 -4.22 7.59 -4.81
C GLU A 142 -3.48 8.80 -5.37
N ASP A 143 -3.76 9.10 -6.64
CA ASP A 143 -3.23 10.27 -7.33
C ASP A 143 -4.38 11.22 -7.72
N TYR A 144 -4.32 12.48 -7.25
CA TYR A 144 -5.32 13.50 -7.55
C TYR A 144 -5.12 14.15 -8.92
N GLU A 145 -3.94 14.05 -9.50
CA GLU A 145 -3.63 14.61 -10.83
C GLU A 145 -3.87 13.61 -11.95
N SER A 146 -3.90 12.31 -11.64
CA SER A 146 -4.04 11.27 -12.66
C SER A 146 -5.44 11.22 -13.28
N ALA A 147 -5.49 11.06 -14.59
CA ALA A 147 -6.74 10.86 -15.32
C ALA A 147 -7.35 9.45 -15.16
N GLY A 148 -6.61 8.49 -14.60
CA GLY A 148 -7.02 7.10 -14.47
C GLY A 148 -6.05 6.29 -13.62
N TYR A 149 -6.31 4.99 -13.54
CA TYR A 149 -5.48 4.05 -12.79
C TYR A 149 -4.13 3.81 -13.45
N TYR A 150 -3.09 3.71 -12.65
CA TYR A 150 -1.76 3.28 -13.09
C TYR A 150 -1.03 2.55 -11.95
N LEU A 151 0.15 2.02 -12.20
CA LEU A 151 0.92 1.35 -11.16
C LEU A 151 2.43 1.43 -11.42
N TYR A 152 3.17 1.38 -10.32
CA TYR A 152 4.58 1.05 -10.35
C TYR A 152 4.76 -0.44 -10.06
N GLN A 153 5.67 -1.07 -10.81
CA GLN A 153 6.11 -2.43 -10.51
C GLN A 153 7.63 -2.54 -10.56
N LYS A 154 8.19 -3.22 -9.59
CA LYS A 154 9.61 -3.55 -9.56
C LYS A 154 9.80 -4.94 -8.97
N GLY A 155 10.72 -5.71 -9.50
CA GLY A 155 11.05 -7.04 -8.98
C GLY A 155 12.48 -7.40 -9.25
N VAL A 156 12.93 -8.44 -8.56
CA VAL A 156 14.28 -8.99 -8.71
C VAL A 156 14.42 -9.74 -10.04
N ASP A 157 13.33 -10.34 -10.52
CA ASP A 157 13.30 -11.06 -11.79
C ASP A 157 12.42 -10.34 -12.82
N ALA A 158 13.00 -9.98 -13.97
CA ALA A 158 12.31 -9.35 -15.10
C ALA A 158 11.26 -10.25 -15.78
N LYS A 159 11.27 -11.56 -15.50
CA LYS A 159 10.32 -12.52 -16.12
C LYS A 159 8.86 -12.28 -15.75
N ASP A 160 8.58 -11.49 -14.72
CA ASP A 160 7.23 -11.18 -14.24
C ASP A 160 6.73 -9.80 -14.65
N ASP A 161 7.30 -9.21 -15.69
CA ASP A 161 6.89 -7.87 -16.18
C ASP A 161 5.44 -7.83 -16.71
N ALA A 162 4.84 -8.99 -17.02
CA ALA A 162 3.45 -9.08 -17.47
C ALA A 162 2.42 -8.75 -16.38
N LEU A 163 2.76 -8.88 -15.09
CA LEU A 163 1.81 -8.73 -13.98
C LEU A 163 1.10 -7.38 -13.99
N GLY A 164 1.83 -6.29 -14.16
CA GLY A 164 1.23 -4.95 -14.20
C GLY A 164 0.20 -4.80 -15.31
N PHE A 165 0.49 -5.34 -16.50
CA PHE A 165 -0.45 -5.30 -17.62
C PHE A 165 -1.69 -6.17 -17.38
N GLU A 166 -1.55 -7.34 -16.75
CA GLU A 166 -2.70 -8.18 -16.37
C GLU A 166 -3.59 -7.49 -15.33
N ILE A 167 -2.99 -6.79 -14.36
CA ILE A 167 -3.74 -5.99 -13.39
C ILE A 167 -4.52 -4.88 -14.10
N LEU A 168 -3.88 -4.11 -14.98
CA LEU A 168 -4.55 -3.01 -15.67
C LEU A 168 -5.63 -3.50 -16.64
N ASP A 169 -5.41 -4.65 -17.30
CA ASP A 169 -6.44 -5.26 -18.16
C ASP A 169 -7.69 -5.67 -17.34
N ALA A 170 -7.52 -6.17 -16.13
CA ALA A 170 -8.63 -6.51 -15.24
C ALA A 170 -9.39 -5.26 -14.73
N ILE A 171 -8.73 -4.10 -14.64
CA ILE A 171 -9.31 -2.85 -14.11
C ILE A 171 -9.97 -1.99 -15.17
N LYS A 172 -9.56 -2.06 -16.44
CA LYS A 172 -9.95 -1.12 -17.52
C LYS A 172 -11.46 -0.87 -17.69
N ASN A 173 -12.31 -1.82 -17.26
CA ASN A 173 -13.76 -1.67 -17.29
C ASN A 173 -14.36 -1.11 -15.99
N ILE A 174 -13.54 -0.90 -14.96
CA ILE A 174 -13.93 -0.33 -13.65
C ILE A 174 -13.54 1.14 -13.60
N MET A 175 -12.30 1.45 -14.00
CA MET A 175 -11.74 2.79 -14.03
C MET A 175 -10.88 2.93 -15.30
N PRO A 176 -10.88 4.10 -15.97
CA PRO A 176 -9.94 4.36 -17.06
C PRO A 176 -8.51 4.13 -16.63
N ILE A 177 -7.68 3.66 -17.54
CA ILE A 177 -6.23 3.53 -17.32
C ILE A 177 -5.54 4.82 -17.79
N ASN A 178 -4.57 5.30 -17.03
CA ASN A 178 -3.70 6.40 -17.46
C ASN A 178 -2.73 5.88 -18.52
N LEU A 179 -2.95 6.28 -19.76
CA LEU A 179 -2.19 5.81 -20.93
C LEU A 179 -1.10 6.81 -21.38
N ASN A 180 -0.78 7.81 -20.56
CA ASN A 180 0.29 8.75 -20.88
C ASN A 180 1.64 8.02 -20.90
N ASP A 181 2.54 8.45 -21.79
CA ASP A 181 3.91 7.92 -21.90
C ASP A 181 4.82 8.37 -20.74
N GLU A 182 4.39 9.42 -20.02
CA GLU A 182 5.01 9.92 -18.79
C GLU A 182 3.94 10.14 -17.72
N ILE A 183 4.13 9.53 -16.53
CA ILE A 183 3.25 9.62 -15.37
C ILE A 183 4.13 9.88 -14.16
N ASP A 184 3.80 10.88 -13.36
CA ASP A 184 4.55 11.28 -12.16
C ASP A 184 6.08 11.44 -12.44
N GLY A 185 6.42 12.11 -13.56
CA GLY A 185 7.81 12.32 -13.98
C GLY A 185 8.57 11.06 -14.41
N SER A 186 7.88 9.94 -14.53
CA SER A 186 8.46 8.64 -14.89
C SER A 186 7.92 8.11 -16.21
N SER A 187 8.79 7.49 -17.03
CA SER A 187 8.36 6.83 -18.26
C SER A 187 7.42 5.67 -17.95
N ALA A 188 6.26 5.67 -18.60
CA ALA A 188 5.22 4.67 -18.46
C ALA A 188 4.92 3.96 -19.78
N VAL A 189 4.49 2.72 -19.71
CA VAL A 189 4.02 1.95 -20.85
C VAL A 189 2.63 1.42 -20.52
N GLN A 190 1.60 1.92 -21.20
CA GLN A 190 0.21 1.51 -20.97
C GLN A 190 -0.20 1.54 -19.49
N GLY A 191 0.21 2.58 -18.76
CA GLY A 191 -0.09 2.74 -17.33
C GLY A 191 0.84 1.98 -16.38
N VAL A 192 1.86 1.30 -16.87
CA VAL A 192 2.84 0.58 -16.04
C VAL A 192 4.15 1.34 -16.01
N ILE A 193 4.63 1.69 -14.83
CA ILE A 193 5.94 2.28 -14.56
C ILE A 193 6.82 1.18 -13.95
N GLY A 194 7.89 0.77 -14.64
CA GLY A 194 8.75 -0.33 -14.16
C GLY A 194 10.21 -0.21 -14.55
N LYS A 195 10.52 0.64 -15.54
CA LYS A 195 11.87 0.78 -16.12
C LYS A 195 12.51 2.09 -15.69
N GLY A 196 13.82 2.10 -15.57
CA GLY A 196 14.62 3.32 -15.46
C GLY A 196 14.83 3.88 -14.04
N ILE A 197 14.30 3.26 -13.01
CA ILE A 197 14.57 3.70 -11.63
C ILE A 197 15.94 3.17 -11.20
N ASP A 198 16.93 4.06 -11.15
CA ASP A 198 18.24 3.77 -10.57
C ASP A 198 18.25 4.20 -9.10
N ILE A 199 18.15 3.22 -8.22
CA ILE A 199 18.11 3.40 -6.76
C ILE A 199 19.39 4.09 -6.25
N SER A 200 20.53 3.89 -6.91
CA SER A 200 21.82 4.43 -6.47
C SER A 200 21.90 5.95 -6.59
N THR A 201 21.10 6.55 -7.47
CA THR A 201 21.10 8.00 -7.75
C THR A 201 20.04 8.76 -6.94
N MET A 202 19.17 8.07 -6.20
CA MET A 202 18.09 8.71 -5.44
C MET A 202 18.57 9.22 -4.10
N ASP A 203 18.27 10.49 -3.80
CA ASP A 203 18.56 11.11 -2.50
C ASP A 203 17.65 10.61 -1.38
N TRP A 204 16.48 10.08 -1.71
CA TRP A 204 15.49 9.52 -0.79
C TRP A 204 14.91 8.21 -1.34
N TRP A 205 14.36 7.36 -0.48
CA TRP A 205 13.70 6.12 -0.91
C TRP A 205 12.24 6.06 -0.48
N PRO A 206 11.33 5.65 -1.38
CA PRO A 206 10.00 5.22 -1.00
C PRO A 206 10.04 3.81 -0.37
N MET A 207 8.92 3.42 0.25
CA MET A 207 8.76 2.10 0.88
C MET A 207 9.08 0.95 -0.07
N ALA A 208 8.57 0.99 -1.31
CA ALA A 208 8.80 -0.04 -2.32
C ALA A 208 10.30 -0.31 -2.58
N LEU A 209 11.09 0.75 -2.76
CA LEU A 209 12.53 0.60 -3.01
C LEU A 209 13.29 0.08 -1.79
N TYR A 210 12.91 0.52 -0.59
CA TYR A 210 13.46 -0.05 0.65
C TYR A 210 13.15 -1.54 0.76
N GLY A 211 11.90 -1.95 0.47
CA GLY A 211 11.49 -3.35 0.46
C GLY A 211 12.34 -4.20 -0.47
N LEU A 212 12.59 -3.74 -1.70
CA LEU A 212 13.47 -4.43 -2.66
C LEU A 212 14.88 -4.63 -2.12
N LEU A 213 15.46 -3.60 -1.47
CA LEU A 213 16.79 -3.69 -0.85
C LEU A 213 16.81 -4.66 0.34
N LYS A 214 15.68 -4.92 0.98
CA LYS A 214 15.50 -5.90 2.06
C LYS A 214 15.11 -7.30 1.56
N GLY A 215 15.09 -7.51 0.25
CA GLY A 215 14.87 -8.82 -0.35
C GLY A 215 13.42 -9.14 -0.68
N VAL A 216 12.55 -8.15 -0.76
CA VAL A 216 11.20 -8.33 -1.33
C VAL A 216 11.34 -8.73 -2.80
N SER A 217 10.68 -9.82 -3.20
CA SER A 217 10.82 -10.34 -4.56
C SER A 217 10.11 -9.47 -5.60
N ARG A 218 8.93 -8.92 -5.24
CA ARG A 218 8.13 -8.06 -6.12
C ARG A 218 7.42 -6.97 -5.31
N CYS A 219 7.56 -5.72 -5.75
CA CYS A 219 6.82 -4.58 -5.22
C CYS A 219 5.85 -4.05 -6.27
N LEU A 220 4.62 -3.77 -5.84
CA LEU A 220 3.58 -3.08 -6.58
C LEU A 220 3.14 -1.85 -5.78
N THR A 221 3.18 -0.66 -6.40
CA THR A 221 2.52 0.54 -5.88
C THR A 221 1.37 0.86 -6.82
N LEU A 222 0.16 0.79 -6.30
CA LEU A 222 -1.09 0.86 -7.05
C LEU A 222 -1.74 2.23 -6.83
N GLU A 223 -2.03 2.94 -7.91
CA GLU A 223 -2.49 4.32 -7.89
C GLU A 223 -3.89 4.46 -8.48
N THR A 224 -4.90 4.77 -7.67
CA THR A 224 -6.21 5.14 -8.18
C THR A 224 -6.30 6.65 -8.39
N ALA A 225 -7.06 7.07 -9.41
CA ALA A 225 -7.38 8.49 -9.59
C ALA A 225 -8.42 8.94 -8.54
N SER A 226 -8.03 9.85 -7.64
CA SER A 226 -8.82 10.21 -6.45
C SER A 226 -10.13 10.94 -6.73
N HIS A 227 -10.30 11.49 -7.95
CA HIS A 227 -11.54 12.20 -8.35
C HIS A 227 -12.73 11.27 -8.69
N PHE A 228 -12.49 9.94 -8.77
CA PHE A 228 -13.59 8.97 -8.93
C PHE A 228 -14.27 8.68 -7.59
N ASP A 229 -15.52 8.23 -7.65
CA ASP A 229 -16.27 7.81 -6.46
C ASP A 229 -15.52 6.74 -5.67
N MET A 230 -15.60 6.81 -4.33
CA MET A 230 -14.93 5.87 -3.43
C MET A 230 -15.20 4.40 -3.78
N ALA A 231 -16.44 4.06 -4.16
CA ALA A 231 -16.80 2.69 -4.53
C ALA A 231 -16.05 2.20 -5.78
N ILE A 232 -15.79 3.08 -6.74
CA ILE A 232 -15.01 2.77 -7.96
C ILE A 232 -13.55 2.55 -7.59
N ARG A 233 -12.96 3.44 -6.80
CA ARG A 233 -11.57 3.34 -6.32
C ARG A 233 -11.34 2.04 -5.54
N VAL A 234 -12.22 1.74 -4.59
CA VAL A 234 -12.17 0.50 -3.80
C VAL A 234 -12.28 -0.73 -4.70
N ASN A 235 -13.21 -0.75 -5.65
CA ASN A 235 -13.38 -1.89 -6.56
C ASN A 235 -12.15 -2.09 -7.46
N ALA A 236 -11.53 -1.01 -7.92
CA ALA A 236 -10.30 -1.06 -8.71
C ALA A 236 -9.13 -1.69 -7.91
N HIS A 237 -8.89 -1.21 -6.70
CA HIS A 237 -7.85 -1.77 -5.82
C HIS A 237 -8.13 -3.22 -5.43
N LEU A 238 -9.37 -3.59 -5.09
CA LEU A 238 -9.74 -4.97 -4.79
C LEU A 238 -9.48 -5.90 -5.98
N THR A 239 -9.78 -5.43 -7.19
CA THR A 239 -9.51 -6.18 -8.43
C THR A 239 -8.01 -6.34 -8.65
N ALA A 240 -7.23 -5.27 -8.45
CA ALA A 240 -5.77 -5.32 -8.54
C ALA A 240 -5.15 -6.33 -7.57
N ILE A 241 -5.53 -6.27 -6.29
CA ILE A 241 -5.04 -7.20 -5.25
C ILE A 241 -5.34 -8.65 -5.65
N LYS A 242 -6.60 -8.94 -6.01
CA LYS A 242 -7.02 -10.29 -6.40
C LYS A 242 -6.28 -10.79 -7.63
N THR A 243 -6.09 -9.94 -8.64
CA THR A 243 -5.33 -10.29 -9.85
C THR A 243 -3.88 -10.60 -9.52
N ALA A 244 -3.22 -9.78 -8.68
CA ALA A 244 -1.86 -10.03 -8.24
C ALA A 244 -1.74 -11.37 -7.49
N LEU A 245 -2.63 -11.64 -6.53
CA LEU A 245 -2.61 -12.90 -5.77
C LEU A 245 -2.86 -14.12 -6.67
N ASN A 246 -3.81 -14.04 -7.61
CA ASN A 246 -4.10 -15.10 -8.57
C ASN A 246 -2.91 -15.38 -9.50
N TYR A 247 -2.22 -14.34 -9.95
CA TYR A 247 -1.03 -14.47 -10.80
C TYR A 247 0.03 -15.36 -10.17
N PHE A 248 0.30 -15.14 -8.89
CA PHE A 248 1.27 -15.95 -8.17
C PHE A 248 0.74 -17.32 -7.77
N SER A 249 -0.57 -17.46 -7.53
CA SER A 249 -1.18 -18.76 -7.19
C SER A 249 -1.20 -19.71 -8.37
N ASN A 250 -1.29 -19.21 -9.61
CA ASN A 250 -1.37 -20.02 -10.82
C ASN A 250 0.02 -20.42 -11.39
N LYS A 251 1.11 -19.81 -10.91
CA LYS A 251 2.47 -20.09 -11.40
C LYS A 251 3.18 -21.22 -10.66
N TYR A 252 2.59 -21.75 -9.62
CA TYR A 252 3.17 -22.78 -8.74
C TYR A 252 2.08 -23.73 -8.24
#